data_1e0661277c1f93cceedf5067eaf9408d
#
_entry.id   1e0661277c1f93cceedf5067eaf9408d
#
_cell.length_a   1.000
_cell.length_b   1.000
_cell.length_c   1.000
_cell.angle_alpha   90.00
_cell.angle_beta   90.00
_cell.angle_gamma   90.00
#
_symmetry.space_group_name_H-M   'P 1'
#
loop_
_entity.id
_entity.type
_entity.pdbx_description
1 polymer ?
#
loop_
_entity_poly.entity_id
_entity_poly.type
_entity_poly.pdbx_seq_one_letter_code
_entity_poly.pdbx_strand_id
1 'polypeptide(L)'
;MTSHVYPASAMIGDYARAAAGLVPTLAILAIAPVGPVAGALLAGLAALFGWFGLRTALRHATHIEATEAGLTVSGPLGATIRWADLDALKLAYYSTRRDRRDGWMQLELRDGHSTVRLDSRIEGFNELVERSARAAALRGLQLGPATAANLEALGIGNPVFSFARMAGGRA
;
A
#
# COMPACT_ATOMS: atom_id res chain seq x y z
N MET A 1 14.25 -12.71 7.21
CA MET A 1 13.81 -11.39 7.70
C MET A 1 14.12 -10.41 6.59
N THR A 2 13.11 -9.85 5.94
CA THR A 2 13.27 -8.89 4.85
C THR A 2 12.62 -7.58 5.27
N SER A 3 13.33 -6.46 5.02
CA SER A 3 12.86 -5.11 5.30
C SER A 3 12.49 -4.43 3.98
N HIS A 4 11.32 -3.82 3.95
CA HIS A 4 10.76 -3.16 2.78
C HIS A 4 10.42 -1.72 3.13
N VAL A 5 10.77 -0.80 2.23
CA VAL A 5 10.53 0.64 2.41
C VAL A 5 9.93 1.23 1.14
N TYR A 6 9.27 2.37 1.29
CA TYR A 6 8.90 3.17 0.14
C TYR A 6 10.13 3.95 -0.34
N PRO A 7 10.63 3.74 -1.57
CA PRO A 7 11.79 4.46 -2.05
C PRO A 7 11.48 5.96 -2.17
N ALA A 8 12.44 6.81 -1.78
CA ALA A 8 12.30 8.26 -1.85
C ALA A 8 11.90 8.74 -3.25
N SER A 9 12.41 8.09 -4.31
CA SER A 9 12.08 8.38 -5.70
C SER A 9 10.58 8.26 -6.00
N ALA A 10 9.88 7.30 -5.41
CA ALA A 10 8.44 7.13 -5.56
C ALA A 10 7.63 8.24 -4.85
N MET A 11 8.23 8.91 -3.86
CA MET A 11 7.58 9.95 -3.05
C MET A 11 7.86 11.37 -3.54
N ILE A 12 8.93 11.60 -4.32
CA ILE A 12 9.33 12.94 -4.80
C ILE A 12 8.17 13.62 -5.53
N GLY A 13 7.47 12.91 -6.41
CA GLY A 13 6.33 13.48 -7.15
C GLY A 13 5.19 13.93 -6.25
N ASP A 14 4.94 13.21 -5.17
CA ASP A 14 3.87 13.55 -4.21
C ASP A 14 4.28 14.74 -3.34
N TYR A 15 5.54 14.80 -2.88
CA TYR A 15 6.07 15.98 -2.18
C TYR A 15 6.09 17.22 -3.06
N ALA A 16 6.48 17.08 -4.33
CA ALA A 16 6.47 18.21 -5.28
C ALA A 16 5.06 18.77 -5.50
N ARG A 17 4.06 17.89 -5.62
CA ARG A 17 2.64 18.32 -5.73
C ARG A 17 2.14 19.00 -4.47
N ALA A 18 2.46 18.45 -3.28
CA ALA A 18 2.12 19.06 -2.00
C ALA A 18 2.73 20.46 -1.88
N ALA A 19 4.02 20.60 -2.17
CA ALA A 19 4.75 21.86 -2.11
C ALA A 19 4.23 22.88 -3.14
N ALA A 20 3.99 22.46 -4.38
CA ALA A 20 3.47 23.33 -5.45
C ALA A 20 2.09 23.92 -5.14
N GLY A 21 1.28 23.23 -4.37
CA GLY A 21 0.00 23.76 -3.90
C GLY A 21 0.13 24.56 -2.61
N LEU A 22 0.88 24.08 -1.64
CA LEU A 22 0.97 24.66 -0.30
C LEU A 22 1.77 25.97 -0.27
N VAL A 23 2.95 25.98 -0.91
CA VAL A 23 3.86 27.14 -0.85
C VAL A 23 3.25 28.40 -1.43
N PRO A 24 2.71 28.43 -2.68
CA PRO A 24 2.12 29.65 -3.21
C PRO A 24 0.85 30.05 -2.46
N THR A 25 0.05 29.11 -1.98
CA THR A 25 -1.15 29.39 -1.20
C THR A 25 -0.82 30.10 0.11
N LEU A 26 0.17 29.60 0.85
CA LEU A 26 0.65 30.24 2.08
C LEU A 26 1.32 31.60 1.81
N ALA A 27 2.07 31.72 0.71
CA ALA A 27 2.69 33.00 0.33
C ALA A 27 1.63 34.09 0.06
N ILE A 28 0.57 33.76 -0.68
CA ILE A 28 -0.55 34.69 -0.94
C ILE A 28 -1.22 35.08 0.37
N LEU A 29 -1.53 34.12 1.25
CA LEU A 29 -2.15 34.43 2.55
C LEU A 29 -1.28 35.30 3.45
N ALA A 30 0.06 35.16 3.36
CA ALA A 30 0.97 35.94 4.18
C ALA A 30 1.24 37.37 3.66
N ILE A 31 1.19 37.59 2.34
CA ILE A 31 1.68 38.81 1.71
C ILE A 31 0.53 39.68 1.19
N ALA A 32 -0.56 39.08 0.71
CA ALA A 32 -1.65 39.82 0.06
C ALA A 32 -2.80 40.16 1.04
N PRO A 33 -3.36 41.34 0.99
CA PRO A 33 -4.57 41.67 1.73
C PRO A 33 -5.79 41.00 1.07
N VAL A 34 -6.03 39.74 1.41
CA VAL A 34 -7.14 38.94 0.88
C VAL A 34 -8.42 39.20 1.68
N GLY A 35 -9.55 39.37 0.99
CA GLY A 35 -10.85 39.49 1.63
C GLY A 35 -11.27 38.15 2.29
N PRO A 36 -12.27 38.16 3.20
CA PRO A 36 -12.61 37.01 4.05
C PRO A 36 -12.99 35.77 3.25
N VAL A 37 -13.70 35.91 2.15
CA VAL A 37 -14.09 34.76 1.30
C VAL A 37 -12.87 34.15 0.59
N ALA A 38 -12.04 34.97 -0.02
CA ALA A 38 -10.82 34.52 -0.66
C ALA A 38 -9.83 33.89 0.35
N GLY A 39 -9.71 34.51 1.53
CA GLY A 39 -8.91 34.01 2.63
C GLY A 39 -9.37 32.62 3.10
N ALA A 40 -10.68 32.42 3.26
CA ALA A 40 -11.24 31.13 3.64
C ALA A 40 -10.99 30.02 2.59
N LEU A 41 -11.13 30.38 1.29
CA LEU A 41 -10.84 29.43 0.19
C LEU A 41 -9.36 29.04 0.15
N LEU A 42 -8.46 30.03 0.28
CA LEU A 42 -7.02 29.76 0.32
C LEU A 42 -6.62 28.95 1.55
N ALA A 43 -7.20 29.23 2.72
CA ALA A 43 -6.97 28.43 3.93
C ALA A 43 -7.42 26.97 3.75
N GLY A 44 -8.59 26.76 3.14
CA GLY A 44 -9.08 25.41 2.79
C GLY A 44 -8.13 24.68 1.83
N LEU A 45 -7.61 25.39 0.83
CA LEU A 45 -6.64 24.84 -0.12
C LEU A 45 -5.30 24.51 0.57
N ALA A 46 -4.80 25.38 1.44
CA ALA A 46 -3.60 25.12 2.25
C ALA A 46 -3.77 23.91 3.15
N ALA A 47 -4.93 23.76 3.80
CA ALA A 47 -5.25 22.60 4.62
C ALA A 47 -5.28 21.30 3.79
N LEU A 48 -5.84 21.33 2.58
CA LEU A 48 -5.87 20.18 1.68
C LEU A 48 -4.46 19.73 1.27
N PHE A 49 -3.63 20.65 0.80
CA PHE A 49 -2.25 20.32 0.40
C PHE A 49 -1.36 19.98 1.59
N GLY A 50 -1.56 20.62 2.74
CA GLY A 50 -0.90 20.27 3.99
C GLY A 50 -1.23 18.87 4.45
N TRP A 51 -2.51 18.48 4.43
CA TRP A 51 -2.96 17.12 4.71
C TRP A 51 -2.35 16.09 3.74
N PHE A 52 -2.34 16.42 2.44
CA PHE A 52 -1.72 15.56 1.42
C PHE A 52 -0.23 15.36 1.69
N GLY A 53 0.51 16.43 1.99
CA GLY A 53 1.93 16.36 2.35
C GLY A 53 2.18 15.56 3.63
N LEU A 54 1.36 15.77 4.67
CA LEU A 54 1.43 15.00 5.91
C LEU A 54 1.20 13.50 5.66
N ARG A 55 0.17 13.15 4.90
CA ARG A 55 -0.11 11.75 4.53
C ARG A 55 1.08 11.12 3.78
N THR A 56 1.72 11.87 2.88
CA THR A 56 2.91 11.41 2.15
C THR A 56 4.09 11.19 3.10
N ALA A 57 4.30 12.10 4.08
CA ALA A 57 5.35 11.96 5.08
C ALA A 57 5.11 10.74 6.01
N LEU A 58 3.87 10.51 6.43
CA LEU A 58 3.51 9.32 7.22
C LEU A 58 3.78 8.01 6.47
N ARG A 59 3.50 7.98 5.17
CA ARG A 59 3.83 6.82 4.32
C ARG A 59 5.34 6.64 4.17
N HIS A 60 6.09 7.73 4.00
CA HIS A 60 7.55 7.68 3.89
C HIS A 60 8.20 7.19 5.19
N ALA A 61 7.63 7.53 6.34
CA ALA A 61 8.09 7.05 7.65
C ALA A 61 7.67 5.61 7.98
N THR A 62 6.99 4.92 7.06
CA THR A 62 6.51 3.56 7.27
C THR A 62 7.57 2.56 6.81
N HIS A 63 8.02 1.70 7.72
CA HIS A 63 8.90 0.57 7.46
C HIS A 63 8.11 -0.73 7.59
N ILE A 64 8.37 -1.68 6.71
CA ILE A 64 7.69 -2.96 6.70
C ILE A 64 8.70 -4.07 6.85
N GLU A 65 8.50 -4.91 7.83
CA GLU A 65 9.32 -6.08 8.11
C GLU A 65 8.49 -7.34 7.92
N ALA A 66 8.92 -8.19 7.01
CA ALA A 66 8.34 -9.51 6.82
C ALA A 66 9.24 -10.57 7.45
N THR A 67 8.67 -11.31 8.41
CA THR A 67 9.32 -12.39 9.12
C THR A 67 8.61 -13.72 8.85
N GLU A 68 9.14 -14.82 9.36
CA GLU A 68 8.46 -16.13 9.32
C GLU A 68 7.19 -16.15 10.19
N ALA A 69 7.10 -15.28 11.19
CA ALA A 69 5.97 -15.22 12.10
C ALA A 69 4.85 -14.28 11.62
N GLY A 70 5.16 -13.27 10.82
CA GLY A 70 4.18 -12.28 10.41
C GLY A 70 4.78 -11.11 9.65
N LEU A 71 3.91 -10.12 9.42
CA LEU A 71 4.22 -8.84 8.81
C LEU A 71 4.05 -7.76 9.87
N THR A 72 5.09 -6.97 10.09
CA THR A 72 5.06 -5.80 10.98
C THR A 72 5.24 -4.53 10.15
N VAL A 73 4.29 -3.63 10.27
CA VAL A 73 4.35 -2.29 9.70
C VAL A 73 4.69 -1.36 10.84
N SER A 74 5.89 -0.80 10.83
CA SER A 74 6.37 0.17 11.81
C SER A 74 6.14 1.59 11.29
N GLY A 75 5.67 2.49 12.16
CA GLY A 75 5.38 3.87 11.81
C GLY A 75 4.18 4.42 12.59
N PRO A 76 3.75 5.66 12.33
CA PRO A 76 2.67 6.31 13.08
C PRO A 76 1.30 5.59 12.99
N LEU A 77 1.10 4.79 11.94
CA LEU A 77 -0.08 3.96 11.71
C LEU A 77 0.31 2.48 11.67
N GLY A 78 1.26 2.11 12.52
CA GLY A 78 1.82 0.76 12.56
C GLY A 78 0.78 -0.31 12.89
N ALA A 79 0.94 -1.49 12.31
CA ALA A 79 0.13 -2.67 12.59
C ALA A 79 0.98 -3.93 12.41
N THR A 80 0.68 -4.96 13.19
CA THR A 80 1.33 -6.26 13.04
C THR A 80 0.27 -7.29 12.72
N ILE A 81 0.52 -8.10 11.69
CA ILE A 81 -0.32 -9.24 11.31
C ILE A 81 0.51 -10.50 11.45
N ARG A 82 0.13 -11.40 12.33
CA ARG A 82 0.73 -12.72 12.41
C ARG A 82 0.14 -13.62 11.34
N TRP A 83 0.97 -14.39 10.65
CA TRP A 83 0.48 -15.31 9.62
C TRP A 83 -0.50 -16.35 10.16
N ALA A 84 -0.34 -16.73 11.43
CA ALA A 84 -1.25 -17.66 12.12
C ALA A 84 -2.66 -17.09 12.33
N ASP A 85 -2.81 -15.76 12.38
CA ASP A 85 -4.08 -15.07 12.63
C ASP A 85 -4.66 -14.43 11.36
N LEU A 86 -4.02 -14.65 10.20
CA LEU A 86 -4.48 -14.08 8.92
C LEU A 86 -5.89 -14.60 8.57
N ASP A 87 -6.87 -13.70 8.51
CA ASP A 87 -8.27 -14.04 8.22
C ASP A 87 -8.67 -13.75 6.77
N ALA A 88 -8.05 -12.74 6.16
CA ALA A 88 -8.35 -12.39 4.78
C ALA A 88 -7.11 -11.82 4.05
N LEU A 89 -7.01 -12.17 2.78
CA LEU A 89 -6.08 -11.62 1.81
C LEU A 89 -6.85 -11.14 0.60
N LYS A 90 -6.61 -9.89 0.21
CA LYS A 90 -7.15 -9.30 -1.01
C LYS A 90 -6.04 -8.63 -1.79
N LEU A 91 -5.92 -8.96 -3.06
CA LEU A 91 -5.04 -8.29 -4.01
C LEU A 91 -5.90 -7.64 -5.10
N ALA A 92 -5.91 -6.32 -5.13
CA ALA A 92 -6.71 -5.54 -6.07
C ALA A 92 -5.81 -4.75 -7.03
N TYR A 93 -6.19 -4.73 -8.31
CA TYR A 93 -5.55 -3.91 -9.32
C TYR A 93 -6.39 -2.65 -9.56
N TYR A 94 -5.74 -1.51 -9.55
CA TYR A 94 -6.34 -0.20 -9.81
C TYR A 94 -5.68 0.44 -11.03
N SER A 95 -6.48 0.87 -11.98
CA SER A 95 -6.04 1.65 -13.13
C SER A 95 -7.00 2.81 -13.37
N THR A 96 -6.49 3.92 -13.88
CA THR A 96 -7.34 4.99 -14.37
C THR A 96 -7.72 4.73 -15.83
N ARG A 97 -8.84 5.30 -16.30
CA ARG A 97 -9.24 5.19 -17.72
C ARG A 97 -8.17 5.67 -18.69
N ARG A 98 -7.28 6.54 -18.25
CA ARG A 98 -6.19 7.14 -19.03
C ARG A 98 -4.95 6.26 -19.08
N ASP A 99 -4.69 5.52 -17.98
CA ASP A 99 -3.45 4.76 -17.78
C ASP A 99 -3.74 3.25 -17.70
N ARG A 100 -4.43 2.70 -18.71
CA ARG A 100 -4.81 1.27 -18.74
C ARG A 100 -3.64 0.30 -18.59
N ARG A 101 -2.39 0.75 -18.81
CA ARG A 101 -1.16 -0.05 -18.74
C ARG A 101 -0.31 0.24 -17.50
N ASP A 102 -0.50 1.38 -16.83
CA ASP A 102 0.31 1.83 -15.68
C ASP A 102 -0.51 1.83 -14.38
N GLY A 103 -1.37 0.82 -14.21
CA GLY A 103 -2.10 0.60 -12.97
C GLY A 103 -1.18 0.19 -11.83
N TRP A 104 -1.70 0.23 -10.62
CA TRP A 104 -1.01 -0.19 -9.41
C TRP A 104 -1.81 -1.25 -8.67
N MET A 105 -1.13 -2.12 -7.97
CA MET A 105 -1.76 -3.14 -7.14
C MET A 105 -1.77 -2.75 -5.68
N GLN A 106 -2.79 -3.19 -4.95
CA GLN A 106 -2.90 -3.04 -3.51
C GLN A 106 -3.13 -4.41 -2.88
N LEU A 107 -2.24 -4.75 -1.95
CA LEU A 107 -2.38 -5.88 -1.07
C LEU A 107 -3.07 -5.42 0.21
N GLU A 108 -4.17 -6.05 0.58
CA GLU A 108 -4.87 -5.88 1.85
C GLU A 108 -4.83 -7.19 2.62
N LEU A 109 -4.32 -7.12 3.84
CA LEU A 109 -4.25 -8.23 4.80
C LEU A 109 -5.06 -7.87 6.04
N ARG A 110 -5.79 -8.84 6.59
CA ARG A 110 -6.61 -8.66 7.79
C ARG A 110 -6.43 -9.84 8.75
N ASP A 111 -6.48 -9.56 10.05
CA ASP A 111 -6.37 -10.53 11.14
C ASP A 111 -7.49 -10.41 12.19
N GLY A 112 -8.67 -9.91 11.82
CA GLY A 112 -9.80 -9.69 12.75
C GLY A 112 -9.69 -8.42 13.60
N HIS A 113 -8.49 -7.93 13.90
CA HIS A 113 -8.24 -6.73 14.70
C HIS A 113 -7.61 -5.60 13.89
N SER A 114 -6.73 -5.96 12.96
CA SER A 114 -5.94 -5.03 12.17
C SER A 114 -6.15 -5.23 10.67
N THR A 115 -5.97 -4.15 9.93
CA THR A 115 -5.94 -4.18 8.47
C THR A 115 -4.70 -3.47 7.98
N VAL A 116 -3.86 -4.17 7.24
CA VAL A 116 -2.68 -3.61 6.58
C VAL A 116 -2.96 -3.49 5.09
N ARG A 117 -2.66 -2.32 4.52
CA ARG A 117 -2.77 -2.04 3.09
C ARG A 117 -1.43 -1.57 2.56
N LEU A 118 -0.92 -2.30 1.58
CA LEU A 118 0.36 -2.03 0.92
C LEU A 118 0.11 -1.83 -0.57
N ASP A 119 0.74 -0.84 -1.18
CA ASP A 119 0.65 -0.64 -2.62
C ASP A 119 1.93 -1.12 -3.35
N SER A 120 1.80 -1.38 -4.64
CA SER A 120 2.89 -1.93 -5.47
C SER A 120 4.09 -0.99 -5.66
N ARG A 121 4.06 0.23 -5.09
CA ARG A 121 5.21 1.15 -5.09
C ARG A 121 6.24 0.81 -4.02
N ILE A 122 5.91 -0.10 -3.11
CA ILE A 122 6.84 -0.55 -2.09
C ILE A 122 7.91 -1.46 -2.72
N GLU A 123 9.14 -1.31 -2.31
CA GLU A 123 10.22 -2.17 -2.74
C GLU A 123 9.98 -3.60 -2.26
N GLY A 124 10.16 -4.59 -3.15
CA GLY A 124 9.91 -6.00 -2.84
C GLY A 124 8.42 -6.38 -2.71
N PHE A 125 7.50 -5.60 -3.28
CA PHE A 125 6.06 -5.88 -3.21
C PHE A 125 5.68 -7.32 -3.59
N ASN A 126 6.27 -7.86 -4.67
CA ASN A 126 5.97 -9.22 -5.13
C ASN A 126 6.35 -10.27 -4.09
N GLU A 127 7.47 -10.08 -3.38
CA GLU A 127 7.89 -10.97 -2.29
C GLU A 127 6.88 -10.94 -1.13
N LEU A 128 6.40 -9.74 -0.77
CA LEU A 128 5.37 -9.59 0.26
C LEU A 128 4.06 -10.28 -0.13
N VAL A 129 3.63 -10.13 -1.40
CA VAL A 129 2.45 -10.79 -1.94
C VAL A 129 2.62 -12.32 -1.90
N GLU A 130 3.77 -12.84 -2.33
CA GLU A 130 4.06 -14.29 -2.33
C GLU A 130 4.02 -14.88 -0.92
N ARG A 131 4.69 -14.24 0.05
CA ARG A 131 4.68 -14.67 1.45
C ARG A 131 3.27 -14.67 2.03
N SER A 132 2.51 -13.60 1.76
CA SER A 132 1.13 -13.47 2.22
C SER A 132 0.21 -14.52 1.58
N ALA A 133 0.37 -14.79 0.28
CA ALA A 133 -0.40 -15.82 -0.43
C ALA A 133 -0.09 -17.22 0.11
N ARG A 134 1.18 -17.50 0.42
CA ARG A 134 1.60 -18.75 1.05
C ARG A 134 0.97 -18.91 2.44
N ALA A 135 0.98 -17.87 3.26
CA ALA A 135 0.33 -17.88 4.57
C ALA A 135 -1.17 -18.10 4.46
N ALA A 136 -1.86 -17.42 3.52
CA ALA A 136 -3.28 -17.61 3.25
C ALA A 136 -3.60 -19.05 2.84
N ALA A 137 -2.76 -19.67 2.01
CA ALA A 137 -2.91 -21.06 1.59
C ALA A 137 -2.74 -22.05 2.76
N LEU A 138 -1.74 -21.84 3.62
CA LEU A 138 -1.53 -22.66 4.83
C LEU A 138 -2.71 -22.55 5.82
N ARG A 139 -3.38 -21.42 5.83
CA ARG A 139 -4.60 -21.18 6.62
C ARG A 139 -5.88 -21.70 5.94
N GLY A 140 -5.80 -22.19 4.70
CA GLY A 140 -6.96 -22.63 3.93
C GLY A 140 -7.92 -21.49 3.55
N LEU A 141 -7.44 -20.24 3.47
CA LEU A 141 -8.29 -19.10 3.14
C LEU A 141 -8.80 -19.18 1.70
N GLN A 142 -10.08 -18.95 1.53
CA GLN A 142 -10.71 -18.87 0.21
C GLN A 142 -10.44 -17.49 -0.40
N LEU A 143 -9.66 -17.45 -1.48
CA LEU A 143 -9.36 -16.22 -2.19
C LEU A 143 -10.48 -15.90 -3.17
N GLY A 144 -10.91 -14.63 -3.20
CA GLY A 144 -11.87 -14.17 -4.19
C GLY A 144 -11.30 -14.24 -5.62
N PRO A 145 -12.15 -14.38 -6.67
CA PRO A 145 -11.71 -14.61 -8.05
C PRO A 145 -10.81 -13.50 -8.57
N ALA A 146 -11.05 -12.24 -8.23
CA ALA A 146 -10.21 -11.12 -8.62
C ALA A 146 -8.81 -11.20 -7.96
N THR A 147 -8.72 -11.65 -6.70
CA THR A 147 -7.44 -11.84 -6.01
C THR A 147 -6.65 -12.97 -6.66
N ALA A 148 -7.30 -14.09 -6.98
CA ALA A 148 -6.66 -15.23 -7.64
C ALA A 148 -6.12 -14.84 -9.03
N ALA A 149 -6.91 -14.14 -9.84
CA ALA A 149 -6.47 -13.64 -11.15
C ALA A 149 -5.28 -12.68 -11.05
N ASN A 150 -5.28 -11.80 -10.05
CA ASN A 150 -4.17 -10.86 -9.84
C ASN A 150 -2.89 -11.56 -9.34
N LEU A 151 -3.00 -12.61 -8.53
CA LEU A 151 -1.86 -13.45 -8.14
C LEU A 151 -1.25 -14.16 -9.35
N GLU A 152 -2.10 -14.72 -10.21
CA GLU A 152 -1.66 -15.37 -11.45
C GLU A 152 -0.96 -14.38 -12.38
N ALA A 153 -1.48 -13.16 -12.51
CA ALA A 153 -0.87 -12.09 -13.30
C ALA A 153 0.53 -11.68 -12.79
N LEU A 154 0.80 -11.84 -11.49
CA LEU A 154 2.13 -11.65 -10.88
C LEU A 154 3.04 -12.89 -11.02
N GLY A 155 2.57 -13.98 -11.64
CA GLY A 155 3.29 -15.25 -11.72
C GLY A 155 3.31 -16.01 -10.39
N ILE A 156 2.55 -15.57 -9.41
CA ILE A 156 2.37 -16.24 -8.12
C ILE A 156 1.21 -17.24 -8.31
N GLY A 157 1.53 -18.43 -8.83
CA GLY A 157 0.54 -19.50 -9.01
C GLY A 157 -0.15 -19.83 -7.71
N ASN A 158 -1.38 -20.36 -7.79
CA ASN A 158 -2.16 -20.72 -6.61
C ASN A 158 -1.32 -21.68 -5.74
N PRO A 159 -0.87 -21.28 -4.55
CA PRO A 159 0.05 -22.05 -3.72
C PRO A 159 -0.52 -23.43 -3.35
N VAL A 160 -1.84 -23.61 -3.38
CA VAL A 160 -2.51 -24.89 -3.15
C VAL A 160 -2.18 -25.90 -4.27
N PHE A 161 -2.09 -25.49 -5.52
CA PHE A 161 -1.75 -26.37 -6.64
C PHE A 161 -0.25 -26.66 -6.76
N SER A 162 0.63 -25.78 -6.27
CA SER A 162 2.08 -26.00 -6.26
C SER A 162 2.48 -27.09 -5.27
N PHE A 163 1.85 -27.15 -4.10
CA PHE A 163 2.10 -28.22 -3.11
C PHE A 163 1.56 -29.59 -3.56
N ALA A 164 0.40 -29.64 -4.20
CA ALA A 164 -0.15 -30.89 -4.74
C ALA A 164 0.76 -31.49 -5.83
N ARG A 165 1.42 -30.64 -6.64
CA ARG A 165 2.36 -31.11 -7.68
C ARG A 165 3.68 -31.62 -7.11
N MET A 166 4.16 -31.09 -5.99
CA MET A 166 5.36 -31.57 -5.31
C MET A 166 5.09 -32.85 -4.47
N ALA A 167 3.89 -32.99 -3.92
CA ALA A 167 3.51 -34.19 -3.15
C ALA A 167 3.13 -35.37 -4.03
N GLY A 168 2.70 -35.15 -5.29
CA GLY A 168 2.31 -36.21 -6.25
C GLY A 168 3.46 -36.76 -7.12
N GLY A 169 4.68 -36.29 -6.96
CA GLY A 169 5.84 -36.63 -7.78
C GLY A 169 6.69 -37.80 -7.24
N ARG A 170 6.16 -38.65 -6.34
CA ARG A 170 6.80 -39.91 -5.89
C ARG A 170 5.78 -41.03 -6.00
N ALA A 171 5.71 -41.62 -7.15
CA ALA A 171 5.23 -42.97 -7.40
C ALA A 171 6.07 -43.56 -8.55
#